data_182ead9515a418eec02e7e186bdac17e
#
_entry.id   182ead9515a418eec02e7e186bdac17e
#
_cell.length_a   1.000
_cell.length_b   1.000
_cell.length_c   1.000
_cell.angle_alpha   90.00
_cell.angle_beta   90.00
_cell.angle_gamma   90.00
#
_symmetry.space_group_name_H-M   'P 1'
#
loop_
_entity.id
_entity.type
_entity.pdbx_description
1 polymer ?
#
loop_
_entity_poly.entity_id
_entity_poly.type
_entity_poly.pdbx_seq_one_letter_code
_entity_poly.pdbx_strand_id
1 'polypeptide(L)'
;MATVLPPPSKRQRREILERSQVQQDVKSTAIIGSIRARFVDSEGKELAETVEIPLADATEKNVSSLLNTLLQRDREDFTPYRFRIQIPNSNTLIDSFPTPSEFLSVLKKYGVENPFETTLSLTAEPQSVFKVQAATRMAHRIPGHGQPILTVQFSPKTDTVLATGSGDCTARIWDTGTGTPKYTLQHSGWVLVCSFDPSGEYLATGGMDKMVRLFNPDTGKQIGKPFLGHNKWITSIAWQPYHLWRDDGPRLASASKDATVRIYITSGVTHHVLSGHKSAVTMVRWGGLDHIYSASQDRQIKVWNASDGTLRHSLSSHAHWVNHIALSTDSVLRAGFYDHTKAVPSSTEGKKAKAKELFEKAATHSGKIVERLVSASDDCTVYIWDPESQGSKPLKRLMGHTKQVNAVTFSNDGRLIATASWDNSIKIFDREGAFLATLRGHVAPVFQVAFSADSRLLVSCSRDTTLKTWDMRTFKLKTDLPGHEDEVYAVDWSRTCVASGGKDKAVRIWRH
;
A
#
# COMPACT_ATOMS: atom_id res chain seq x y z
N MET A 1 21.26 57.56 30.79
CA MET A 1 21.92 56.30 30.38
C MET A 1 20.86 55.37 29.78
N ALA A 2 20.92 55.22 28.48
CA ALA A 2 19.98 54.29 27.83
C ALA A 2 20.47 52.86 28.01
N THR A 3 19.73 52.06 28.73
CA THR A 3 20.01 50.63 28.92
C THR A 3 19.76 49.89 27.61
N VAL A 4 20.83 49.49 26.96
CA VAL A 4 20.75 48.61 25.77
C VAL A 4 20.33 47.22 26.23
N LEU A 5 19.16 46.80 25.79
CA LEU A 5 18.66 45.43 26.07
C LEU A 5 19.60 44.38 25.45
N PRO A 6 19.85 43.26 26.15
CA PRO A 6 20.70 42.21 25.61
C PRO A 6 20.11 41.60 24.34
N PRO A 7 20.93 41.16 23.39
CA PRO A 7 20.45 40.59 22.13
C PRO A 7 19.62 39.32 22.42
N PRO A 8 18.51 39.07 21.67
CA PRO A 8 17.61 37.96 21.90
C PRO A 8 18.34 36.63 21.78
N SER A 9 17.98 35.68 22.66
CA SER A 9 18.55 34.33 22.69
C SER A 9 18.30 33.57 21.37
N LYS A 10 19.09 32.54 21.08
CA LYS A 10 18.89 31.69 19.86
C LYS A 10 17.46 31.20 19.72
N ARG A 11 16.78 30.90 20.82
CA ARG A 11 15.38 30.44 20.85
C ARG A 11 14.42 31.57 20.47
N GLN A 12 14.60 32.74 21.02
CA GLN A 12 13.80 33.93 20.66
C GLN A 12 14.00 34.39 19.23
N ARG A 13 15.23 34.28 18.69
CA ARG A 13 15.50 34.57 17.27
C ARG A 13 14.77 33.59 16.34
N ARG A 14 14.67 32.31 16.75
CA ARG A 14 13.94 31.27 16.00
C ARG A 14 12.45 31.51 16.03
N GLU A 15 11.87 31.86 17.18
CA GLU A 15 10.45 32.22 17.33
C GLU A 15 10.09 33.51 16.55
N ILE A 16 11.00 34.49 16.50
CA ILE A 16 10.81 35.72 15.71
C ILE A 16 10.85 35.39 14.21
N LEU A 17 11.76 34.52 13.77
CA LEU A 17 11.87 34.08 12.38
C LEU A 17 10.65 33.24 11.97
N GLU A 18 10.18 32.33 12.83
CA GLU A 18 8.97 31.56 12.60
C GLU A 18 7.71 32.45 12.54
N ARG A 19 7.61 33.45 13.42
CA ARG A 19 6.51 34.46 13.37
C ARG A 19 6.59 35.34 12.13
N SER A 20 7.78 35.73 11.67
CA SER A 20 7.93 36.54 10.45
C SER A 20 7.67 35.69 9.19
N GLN A 21 8.00 34.40 9.18
CA GLN A 21 7.61 33.50 8.10
C GLN A 21 6.10 33.27 8.05
N VAL A 22 5.45 33.02 9.20
CA VAL A 22 3.98 32.91 9.30
C VAL A 22 3.30 34.21 8.89
N GLN A 23 3.87 35.38 9.16
CA GLN A 23 3.32 36.68 8.70
C GLN A 23 3.62 36.99 7.23
N GLN A 24 4.65 36.40 6.62
CA GLN A 24 4.90 36.47 5.18
C GLN A 24 3.99 35.50 4.41
N ASP A 25 3.72 34.30 4.96
CA ASP A 25 2.76 33.35 4.37
C ASP A 25 1.32 33.86 4.45
N VAL A 26 0.96 34.69 5.43
CA VAL A 26 -0.35 35.34 5.55
C VAL A 26 -0.50 36.56 4.61
N LYS A 27 0.59 37.08 4.04
CA LYS A 27 0.60 38.14 3.04
C LYS A 27 0.59 37.65 1.59
N SER A 28 0.53 36.33 1.34
CA SER A 28 0.30 35.80 0.00
C SER A 28 -1.18 36.02 -0.34
N THR A 29 -1.45 37.07 -1.12
CA THR A 29 -2.68 37.36 -1.88
C THR A 29 -3.91 36.61 -1.38
N ALA A 30 -4.75 37.31 -0.61
CA ALA A 30 -6.08 36.80 -0.28
C ALA A 30 -6.78 36.47 -1.61
N ILE A 31 -6.93 35.19 -1.91
CA ILE A 31 -7.68 34.70 -3.07
C ILE A 31 -9.14 34.98 -2.72
N ILE A 32 -9.65 36.15 -3.14
CA ILE A 32 -11.03 36.58 -2.89
C ILE A 32 -11.89 36.00 -4.02
N GLY A 33 -12.84 35.13 -3.66
CA GLY A 33 -13.82 34.56 -4.57
C GLY A 33 -14.41 33.27 -4.04
N SER A 34 -15.64 32.98 -4.42
CA SER A 34 -16.29 31.69 -4.17
C SER A 34 -16.65 31.02 -5.50
N ILE A 35 -16.54 29.69 -5.54
CA ILE A 35 -16.98 28.89 -6.67
C ILE A 35 -18.30 28.23 -6.34
N ARG A 36 -19.19 28.15 -7.34
CA ARG A 36 -20.43 27.38 -7.21
C ARG A 36 -20.19 25.95 -7.62
N ALA A 37 -20.36 25.03 -6.68
CA ALA A 37 -20.16 23.60 -6.88
C ALA A 37 -21.45 22.83 -6.73
N ARG A 38 -21.72 21.95 -7.68
CA ARG A 38 -22.80 20.98 -7.66
C ARG A 38 -22.19 19.59 -7.54
N PHE A 39 -22.63 18.81 -6.55
CA PHE A 39 -22.14 17.46 -6.34
C PHE A 39 -22.98 16.43 -7.09
N VAL A 40 -22.35 15.62 -7.92
CA VAL A 40 -22.99 14.55 -8.68
C VAL A 40 -22.28 13.21 -8.42
N ASP A 41 -23.02 12.11 -8.51
CA ASP A 41 -22.47 10.77 -8.47
C ASP A 41 -21.82 10.39 -9.81
N SER A 42 -21.14 9.26 -9.86
CA SER A 42 -20.58 8.67 -11.08
C SER A 42 -21.62 8.40 -12.19
N GLU A 43 -22.89 8.26 -11.81
CA GLU A 43 -24.04 8.10 -12.72
C GLU A 43 -24.68 9.43 -13.13
N GLY A 44 -24.17 10.57 -12.65
CA GLY A 44 -24.71 11.91 -12.95
C GLY A 44 -25.90 12.33 -12.08
N LYS A 45 -26.24 11.55 -11.05
CA LYS A 45 -27.30 11.87 -10.09
C LYS A 45 -26.81 12.92 -9.10
N GLU A 46 -27.63 13.93 -8.81
CA GLU A 46 -27.32 14.92 -7.79
C GLU A 46 -27.29 14.31 -6.39
N LEU A 47 -26.18 14.56 -5.68
CA LEU A 47 -25.98 14.10 -4.30
C LEU A 47 -26.38 15.15 -3.26
N ALA A 48 -26.22 16.44 -3.58
CA ALA A 48 -26.53 17.55 -2.68
C ALA A 48 -26.86 18.83 -3.47
N GLU A 49 -27.52 19.78 -2.83
CA GLU A 49 -27.80 21.10 -3.39
C GLU A 49 -26.52 21.85 -3.79
N THR A 50 -26.64 22.79 -4.71
CA THR A 50 -25.53 23.62 -5.17
C THR A 50 -25.04 24.52 -4.02
N VAL A 51 -23.74 24.48 -3.76
CA VAL A 51 -23.11 25.20 -2.64
C VAL A 51 -22.03 26.15 -3.15
N GLU A 52 -21.89 27.28 -2.49
CA GLU A 52 -20.77 28.19 -2.70
C GLU A 52 -19.60 27.83 -1.78
N ILE A 53 -18.44 27.58 -2.38
CA ILE A 53 -17.20 27.18 -1.67
C ILE A 53 -16.21 28.35 -1.82
N PRO A 54 -15.70 28.94 -0.72
CA PRO A 54 -14.63 29.92 -0.79
C PRO A 54 -13.39 29.30 -1.42
N LEU A 55 -12.74 30.00 -2.33
CA LEU A 55 -11.60 29.48 -3.07
C LEU A 55 -10.41 29.12 -2.14
N ALA A 56 -10.26 29.87 -1.05
CA ALA A 56 -9.26 29.59 -0.02
C ALA A 56 -9.46 28.22 0.67
N ASP A 57 -10.71 27.78 0.78
CA ASP A 57 -11.10 26.52 1.42
C ASP A 57 -11.32 25.38 0.40
N ALA A 58 -11.15 25.63 -0.89
CA ALA A 58 -11.35 24.65 -1.96
C ALA A 58 -10.21 23.62 -2.02
N THR A 59 -10.04 22.86 -0.94
CA THR A 59 -9.17 21.70 -0.89
C THR A 59 -10.00 20.42 -0.95
N GLU A 60 -9.47 19.34 -1.54
CA GLU A 60 -10.18 18.05 -1.63
C GLU A 60 -10.67 17.57 -0.26
N LYS A 61 -9.89 17.82 0.79
CA LYS A 61 -10.22 17.46 2.17
C LYS A 61 -11.42 18.26 2.71
N ASN A 62 -11.44 19.57 2.49
CA ASN A 62 -12.51 20.46 2.98
C ASN A 62 -13.80 20.20 2.21
N VAL A 63 -13.70 20.02 0.88
CA VAL A 63 -14.84 19.68 0.01
C VAL A 63 -15.43 18.32 0.39
N SER A 64 -14.58 17.32 0.72
CA SER A 64 -15.05 16.03 1.23
C SER A 64 -15.76 16.16 2.58
N SER A 65 -15.25 17.01 3.47
CA SER A 65 -15.90 17.28 4.77
C SER A 65 -17.25 17.99 4.59
N LEU A 66 -17.31 18.96 3.67
CA LEU A 66 -18.54 19.68 3.33
C LEU A 66 -19.61 18.72 2.79
N LEU A 67 -19.25 17.86 1.82
CA LEU A 67 -20.18 16.88 1.25
C LEU A 67 -20.71 15.90 2.32
N ASN A 68 -19.87 15.41 3.22
CA ASN A 68 -20.32 14.54 4.31
C ASN A 68 -21.28 15.26 5.26
N THR A 69 -21.08 16.56 5.52
CA THR A 69 -22.00 17.38 6.32
C THR A 69 -23.34 17.58 5.61
N LEU A 70 -23.33 17.85 4.30
CA LEU A 70 -24.54 17.99 3.49
C LEU A 70 -25.35 16.68 3.43
N LEU A 71 -24.67 15.55 3.39
CA LEU A 71 -25.28 14.20 3.44
C LEU A 71 -25.69 13.77 4.85
N GLN A 72 -25.59 14.66 5.84
CA GLN A 72 -25.95 14.41 7.26
C GLN A 72 -25.26 13.17 7.85
N ARG A 73 -24.02 12.91 7.42
CA ARG A 73 -23.23 11.80 7.94
C ARG A 73 -22.53 12.19 9.23
N ASP A 74 -22.63 11.34 10.24
CA ASP A 74 -21.93 11.52 11.50
C ASP A 74 -20.41 11.45 11.31
N ARG A 75 -19.66 11.99 12.28
CA ARG A 75 -18.19 11.93 12.27
C ARG A 75 -17.66 10.50 12.19
N GLU A 76 -18.44 9.53 12.66
CA GLU A 76 -18.10 8.12 12.59
C GLU A 76 -18.34 7.51 11.20
N ASP A 77 -19.29 8.04 10.42
CA ASP A 77 -19.64 7.56 9.08
C ASP A 77 -19.04 8.40 7.95
N PHE A 78 -18.01 9.20 8.29
CA PHE A 78 -17.28 10.00 7.31
C PHE A 78 -16.75 9.13 6.18
N THR A 79 -17.16 9.43 4.94
CA THR A 79 -16.67 8.77 3.72
C THR A 79 -15.71 9.71 2.99
N PRO A 80 -14.46 9.33 2.76
CA PRO A 80 -13.58 10.14 1.92
C PRO A 80 -14.03 10.05 0.47
N TYR A 81 -14.14 11.22 -0.18
CA TYR A 81 -14.50 11.32 -1.59
C TYR A 81 -13.29 11.79 -2.40
N ARG A 82 -13.17 11.27 -3.61
CA ARG A 82 -12.36 11.82 -4.68
C ARG A 82 -13.27 12.66 -5.56
N PHE A 83 -12.81 13.84 -5.93
CA PHE A 83 -13.58 14.73 -6.79
C PHE A 83 -12.93 14.87 -8.15
N ARG A 84 -13.78 14.76 -9.19
CA ARG A 84 -13.43 15.13 -10.55
C ARG A 84 -14.23 16.34 -10.94
N ILE A 85 -13.63 17.30 -11.63
CA ILE A 85 -14.33 18.51 -12.07
C ILE A 85 -14.76 18.30 -13.51
N GLN A 86 -16.06 18.31 -13.75
CA GLN A 86 -16.62 18.31 -15.08
C GLN A 86 -16.82 19.75 -15.54
N ILE A 87 -16.24 20.08 -16.69
CA ILE A 87 -16.34 21.44 -17.25
C ILE A 87 -17.67 21.60 -17.94
N PRO A 88 -18.42 22.67 -17.64
CA PRO A 88 -19.66 22.99 -18.33
C PRO A 88 -19.44 23.10 -19.86
N ASN A 89 -20.32 22.51 -20.65
CA ASN A 89 -20.29 22.53 -22.11
C ASN A 89 -19.13 21.78 -22.78
N SER A 90 -18.37 20.99 -22.03
CA SER A 90 -17.34 20.11 -22.61
C SER A 90 -17.36 18.74 -21.93
N ASN A 91 -17.01 17.68 -22.66
CA ASN A 91 -16.86 16.33 -22.10
C ASN A 91 -15.50 16.14 -21.39
N THR A 92 -14.78 17.21 -21.08
CA THR A 92 -13.49 17.14 -20.42
C THR A 92 -13.66 17.03 -18.91
N LEU A 93 -13.05 15.98 -18.35
CA LEU A 93 -12.97 15.73 -16.91
C LEU A 93 -11.56 16.09 -16.42
N ILE A 94 -11.49 16.87 -15.35
CA ILE A 94 -10.23 17.12 -14.64
C ILE A 94 -10.16 16.12 -13.49
N ASP A 95 -9.28 15.14 -13.59
CA ASP A 95 -9.16 14.01 -12.64
C ASP A 95 -8.46 14.36 -11.33
N SER A 96 -7.72 15.47 -11.28
CA SER A 96 -7.05 15.93 -10.07
C SER A 96 -7.69 17.20 -9.55
N PHE A 97 -8.04 17.23 -8.26
CA PHE A 97 -8.56 18.43 -7.63
C PHE A 97 -7.41 19.43 -7.43
N PRO A 98 -7.44 20.62 -8.10
CA PRO A 98 -6.33 21.56 -8.05
C PRO A 98 -6.16 22.16 -6.64
N THR A 99 -4.94 22.60 -6.33
CA THR A 99 -4.72 23.40 -5.12
C THR A 99 -5.42 24.76 -5.23
N PRO A 100 -5.82 25.42 -4.12
CA PRO A 100 -6.49 26.72 -4.15
C PRO A 100 -5.74 27.79 -4.96
N SER A 101 -4.41 27.74 -4.96
CA SER A 101 -3.55 28.67 -5.72
C SER A 101 -3.55 28.41 -7.23
N GLU A 102 -3.72 27.17 -7.64
CA GLU A 102 -3.69 26.75 -9.06
C GLU A 102 -5.10 26.63 -9.67
N PHE A 103 -6.14 26.66 -8.83
CA PHE A 103 -7.52 26.37 -9.23
C PHE A 103 -7.98 27.23 -10.41
N LEU A 104 -7.78 28.54 -10.32
CA LEU A 104 -8.18 29.48 -11.37
C LEU A 104 -7.35 29.32 -12.65
N SER A 105 -6.06 29.04 -12.53
CA SER A 105 -5.18 28.83 -13.70
C SER A 105 -5.54 27.56 -14.45
N VAL A 106 -5.89 26.50 -13.72
CA VAL A 106 -6.35 25.22 -14.31
C VAL A 106 -7.67 25.40 -15.03
N LEU A 107 -8.68 26.04 -14.40
CA LEU A 107 -9.97 26.26 -15.04
C LEU A 107 -9.86 27.13 -16.31
N LYS A 108 -9.05 28.19 -16.29
CA LYS A 108 -8.78 29.01 -17.48
C LYS A 108 -8.10 28.22 -18.60
N LYS A 109 -7.17 27.33 -18.28
CA LYS A 109 -6.51 26.45 -19.25
C LYS A 109 -7.51 25.54 -19.99
N TYR A 110 -8.59 25.18 -19.34
CA TYR A 110 -9.65 24.33 -19.92
C TYR A 110 -10.84 25.13 -20.45
N GLY A 111 -10.71 26.46 -20.61
CA GLY A 111 -11.69 27.29 -21.32
C GLY A 111 -12.84 27.85 -20.49
N VAL A 112 -12.73 27.82 -19.15
CA VAL A 112 -13.70 28.48 -18.26
C VAL A 112 -13.28 29.94 -18.05
N GLU A 113 -13.91 30.88 -18.79
CA GLU A 113 -13.55 32.29 -18.74
C GLU A 113 -13.97 32.97 -17.43
N ASN A 114 -15.16 32.63 -16.90
CA ASN A 114 -15.74 33.20 -15.68
C ASN A 114 -15.98 32.12 -14.61
N PRO A 115 -14.95 31.66 -13.87
CA PRO A 115 -15.07 30.57 -12.89
C PRO A 115 -16.01 30.89 -11.71
N PHE A 116 -16.25 32.15 -11.42
CA PHE A 116 -17.08 32.58 -10.28
C PHE A 116 -18.57 32.59 -10.58
N GLU A 117 -18.95 32.67 -11.85
CA GLU A 117 -20.36 32.71 -12.30
C GLU A 117 -20.84 31.34 -12.79
N THR A 118 -19.91 30.48 -13.18
CA THR A 118 -20.19 29.13 -13.68
C THR A 118 -20.36 28.13 -12.54
N THR A 119 -21.44 27.33 -12.59
CA THR A 119 -21.60 26.19 -11.67
C THR A 119 -20.78 25.04 -12.16
N LEU A 120 -19.79 24.63 -11.35
CA LEU A 120 -18.94 23.49 -11.63
C LEU A 120 -19.58 22.20 -11.12
N SER A 121 -19.67 21.18 -11.97
CA SER A 121 -20.12 19.85 -11.55
C SER A 121 -18.94 19.07 -10.98
N LEU A 122 -19.00 18.75 -9.70
CA LEU A 122 -18.02 17.92 -8.99
C LEU A 122 -18.54 16.50 -8.91
N THR A 123 -17.98 15.60 -9.71
CA THR A 123 -18.27 14.17 -9.61
C THR A 123 -17.59 13.62 -8.37
N ALA A 124 -18.37 13.21 -7.38
CA ALA A 124 -17.91 12.68 -6.11
C ALA A 124 -17.84 11.15 -6.16
N GLU A 125 -16.65 10.59 -6.20
CA GLU A 125 -16.43 9.15 -6.12
C GLU A 125 -16.08 8.76 -4.68
N PRO A 126 -16.91 7.96 -4.00
CA PRO A 126 -16.57 7.47 -2.66
C PRO A 126 -15.34 6.55 -2.73
N GLN A 127 -14.32 6.86 -1.94
CA GLN A 127 -13.07 6.09 -1.94
C GLN A 127 -13.21 4.76 -1.19
N SER A 128 -14.07 4.73 -0.17
CA SER A 128 -14.45 3.49 0.49
C SER A 128 -15.93 3.51 0.83
N VAL A 129 -16.67 2.60 0.22
CA VAL A 129 -18.12 2.44 0.41
C VAL A 129 -18.45 1.66 1.69
N PHE A 130 -17.45 1.06 2.31
CA PHE A 130 -17.58 0.24 3.53
C PHE A 130 -16.62 0.74 4.60
N LYS A 131 -16.97 0.51 5.86
CA LYS A 131 -16.18 0.89 7.03
C LYS A 131 -15.57 -0.36 7.67
N VAL A 132 -14.25 -0.34 7.86
CA VAL A 132 -13.56 -1.36 8.63
C VAL A 132 -13.46 -0.90 10.09
N GLN A 133 -13.90 -1.74 11.01
CA GLN A 133 -13.79 -1.46 12.43
C GLN A 133 -12.38 -1.81 12.92
N ALA A 134 -11.86 -0.99 13.85
CA ALA A 134 -10.57 -1.28 14.43
C ALA A 134 -10.61 -2.57 15.24
N ALA A 135 -9.58 -3.39 15.12
CA ALA A 135 -9.41 -4.53 16.01
C ALA A 135 -9.19 -4.03 17.45
N THR A 136 -9.95 -4.55 18.38
CA THR A 136 -9.93 -4.14 19.79
C THR A 136 -9.60 -5.27 20.74
N ARG A 137 -9.83 -6.52 20.35
CA ARG A 137 -9.63 -7.70 21.18
C ARG A 137 -8.93 -8.83 20.42
N MET A 138 -8.20 -9.64 21.14
CA MET A 138 -7.68 -10.91 20.65
C MET A 138 -8.82 -11.92 20.61
N ALA A 139 -9.20 -12.36 19.40
CA ALA A 139 -10.23 -13.38 19.23
C ALA A 139 -9.67 -14.79 19.45
N HIS A 140 -8.49 -15.07 18.89
CA HIS A 140 -7.85 -16.38 19.01
C HIS A 140 -6.34 -16.24 19.20
N ARG A 141 -5.79 -17.07 20.08
CA ARG A 141 -4.37 -17.41 20.17
C ARG A 141 -4.23 -18.85 19.69
N ILE A 142 -3.59 -19.03 18.56
CA ILE A 142 -3.51 -20.32 17.90
C ILE A 142 -2.06 -20.82 18.02
N PRO A 143 -1.74 -21.70 18.97
CA PRO A 143 -0.46 -22.36 19.04
C PRO A 143 -0.36 -23.44 17.96
N GLY A 144 0.85 -23.78 17.56
CA GLY A 144 1.03 -24.88 16.63
C GLY A 144 2.41 -24.91 15.96
N HIS A 145 2.98 -23.75 15.65
CA HIS A 145 4.35 -23.72 15.14
C HIS A 145 5.38 -24.02 16.22
N GLY A 146 6.44 -24.75 15.85
CA GLY A 146 7.55 -25.12 16.73
C GLY A 146 8.65 -24.05 16.81
N GLN A 147 8.68 -23.11 15.86
CA GLN A 147 9.68 -22.05 15.70
C GLN A 147 9.01 -20.74 15.32
N PRO A 148 9.74 -19.59 15.28
CA PRO A 148 9.17 -18.28 14.93
C PRO A 148 8.40 -18.29 13.63
N ILE A 149 7.31 -17.53 13.61
CA ILE A 149 6.50 -17.27 12.43
C ILE A 149 7.09 -16.06 11.70
N LEU A 150 7.44 -16.25 10.43
CA LEU A 150 8.17 -15.27 9.64
C LEU A 150 7.29 -14.52 8.64
N THR A 151 6.19 -15.15 8.22
CA THR A 151 5.24 -14.57 7.27
C THR A 151 3.82 -14.97 7.62
N VAL A 152 2.90 -14.04 7.37
CA VAL A 152 1.46 -14.18 7.60
C VAL A 152 0.74 -13.56 6.41
N GLN A 153 -0.23 -14.25 5.81
CA GLN A 153 -1.01 -13.70 4.72
C GLN A 153 -2.42 -14.28 4.70
N PHE A 154 -3.43 -13.41 4.56
CA PHE A 154 -4.80 -13.81 4.31
C PHE A 154 -5.03 -14.20 2.85
N SER A 155 -5.96 -15.12 2.63
CA SER A 155 -6.47 -15.43 1.29
C SER A 155 -7.28 -14.25 0.74
N PRO A 156 -7.12 -13.88 -0.55
CA PRO A 156 -7.95 -12.86 -1.17
C PRO A 156 -9.41 -13.31 -1.34
N LYS A 157 -9.65 -14.63 -1.42
CA LYS A 157 -10.96 -15.22 -1.63
C LYS A 157 -11.85 -15.11 -0.39
N THR A 158 -11.29 -15.38 0.80
CA THR A 158 -12.04 -15.41 2.06
C THR A 158 -11.22 -14.88 3.22
N ASP A 159 -11.87 -14.17 4.14
CA ASP A 159 -11.25 -13.68 5.37
C ASP A 159 -10.99 -14.80 6.40
N THR A 160 -11.50 -16.01 6.13
CA THR A 160 -11.42 -17.16 7.05
C THR A 160 -10.17 -18.01 6.85
N VAL A 161 -9.47 -17.85 5.74
CA VAL A 161 -8.27 -18.64 5.41
C VAL A 161 -7.02 -17.80 5.55
N LEU A 162 -6.10 -18.27 6.39
CA LEU A 162 -4.82 -17.64 6.66
C LEU A 162 -3.70 -18.61 6.40
N ALA A 163 -2.63 -18.18 5.74
CA ALA A 163 -1.38 -18.92 5.59
C ALA A 163 -0.28 -18.30 6.43
N THR A 164 0.56 -19.15 7.01
CA THR A 164 1.76 -18.75 7.76
C THR A 164 2.95 -19.60 7.36
N GLY A 165 4.13 -19.00 7.37
CA GLY A 165 5.39 -19.69 7.18
C GLY A 165 6.28 -19.53 8.41
N SER A 166 6.99 -20.60 8.78
CA SER A 166 7.76 -20.64 10.02
C SER A 166 9.15 -21.24 9.83
N GLY A 167 10.00 -20.97 10.80
CA GLY A 167 11.32 -21.61 10.96
C GLY A 167 11.27 -23.10 11.34
N ASP A 168 10.09 -23.64 11.66
CA ASP A 168 9.90 -25.06 11.95
C ASP A 168 9.84 -25.95 10.68
N CYS A 169 10.20 -25.39 9.54
CA CYS A 169 10.16 -26.05 8.24
C CYS A 169 8.73 -26.41 7.79
N THR A 170 7.72 -25.70 8.31
CA THR A 170 6.34 -25.87 7.86
C THR A 170 5.72 -24.55 7.44
N ALA A 171 4.87 -24.61 6.42
CA ALA A 171 3.82 -23.63 6.24
C ALA A 171 2.51 -24.23 6.75
N ARG A 172 1.62 -23.40 7.28
CA ARG A 172 0.34 -23.88 7.79
C ARG A 172 -0.80 -23.03 7.24
N ILE A 173 -1.93 -23.69 7.03
CA ILE A 173 -3.18 -23.04 6.66
C ILE A 173 -4.11 -23.14 7.86
N TRP A 174 -4.69 -22.00 8.25
CA TRP A 174 -5.54 -21.85 9.43
C TRP A 174 -6.94 -21.44 9.04
N ASP A 175 -7.90 -21.88 9.80
CA ASP A 175 -9.25 -21.31 9.80
C ASP A 175 -9.31 -20.24 10.89
N THR A 176 -9.49 -18.99 10.48
CA THR A 176 -9.55 -17.86 11.42
C THR A 176 -10.89 -17.75 12.13
N GLY A 177 -11.93 -18.40 11.60
CA GLY A 177 -13.26 -18.42 12.22
C GLY A 177 -13.29 -19.30 13.46
N THR A 178 -12.74 -20.50 13.34
CA THR A 178 -12.66 -21.50 14.42
C THR A 178 -11.38 -21.40 15.25
N GLY A 179 -10.35 -20.74 14.74
CA GLY A 179 -9.04 -20.69 15.38
C GLY A 179 -8.28 -22.00 15.35
N THR A 180 -8.53 -22.85 14.34
CA THR A 180 -7.93 -24.18 14.24
C THR A 180 -7.00 -24.33 13.04
N PRO A 181 -5.94 -25.17 13.13
CA PRO A 181 -5.12 -25.51 11.97
C PRO A 181 -5.91 -26.37 11.01
N LYS A 182 -5.91 -26.00 9.72
CA LYS A 182 -6.53 -26.78 8.64
C LYS A 182 -5.56 -27.81 8.05
N TYR A 183 -4.41 -27.30 7.64
CA TYR A 183 -3.38 -28.13 6.97
C TYR A 183 -1.98 -27.72 7.40
N THR A 184 -1.07 -28.72 7.44
CA THR A 184 0.36 -28.51 7.64
C THR A 184 1.10 -28.93 6.37
N LEU A 185 1.85 -28.00 5.79
CA LEU A 185 2.57 -28.13 4.53
C LEU A 185 4.07 -28.28 4.85
N GLN A 186 4.63 -29.42 4.50
CA GLN A 186 6.00 -29.76 4.87
C GLN A 186 7.06 -29.22 3.90
N HIS A 187 8.11 -28.67 4.44
CA HIS A 187 9.31 -28.21 3.75
C HIS A 187 10.56 -28.86 4.35
N SER A 188 11.69 -28.83 3.62
CA SER A 188 12.99 -29.30 4.12
C SER A 188 13.84 -28.20 4.75
N GLY A 189 13.37 -26.96 4.79
CA GLY A 189 14.02 -25.81 5.39
C GLY A 189 13.00 -24.75 5.84
N TRP A 190 13.47 -23.70 6.50
CA TRP A 190 12.62 -22.63 6.97
C TRP A 190 11.78 -22.04 5.85
N VAL A 191 10.50 -21.79 6.11
CA VAL A 191 9.61 -21.14 5.16
C VAL A 191 9.64 -19.62 5.43
N LEU A 192 10.22 -18.90 4.47
CA LEU A 192 10.42 -17.45 4.59
C LEU A 192 9.28 -16.64 3.98
N VAL A 193 8.57 -17.21 3.01
CA VAL A 193 7.50 -16.53 2.28
C VAL A 193 6.35 -17.49 1.98
N CYS A 194 5.15 -17.00 2.18
CA CYS A 194 3.89 -17.60 1.71
C CYS A 194 3.15 -16.54 0.90
N SER A 195 2.60 -16.90 -0.26
CA SER A 195 1.86 -15.97 -1.10
C SER A 195 0.71 -16.65 -1.79
N PHE A 196 -0.53 -16.17 -1.52
CA PHE A 196 -1.70 -16.57 -2.27
C PHE A 196 -1.68 -15.92 -3.66
N ASP A 197 -2.19 -16.63 -4.64
CA ASP A 197 -2.50 -16.06 -5.94
C ASP A 197 -3.74 -15.15 -5.87
N PRO A 198 -3.96 -14.26 -6.87
CA PRO A 198 -5.09 -13.34 -6.87
C PRO A 198 -6.48 -14.01 -6.94
N SER A 199 -6.56 -15.29 -7.35
CA SER A 199 -7.83 -16.05 -7.33
C SER A 199 -8.08 -16.76 -6.00
N GLY A 200 -7.05 -16.94 -5.17
CA GLY A 200 -7.10 -17.71 -3.94
C GLY A 200 -7.16 -19.23 -4.15
N GLU A 201 -6.85 -19.72 -5.36
CA GLU A 201 -6.84 -21.15 -5.71
C GLU A 201 -5.49 -21.82 -5.47
N TYR A 202 -4.42 -21.01 -5.42
CA TYR A 202 -3.04 -21.46 -5.22
C TYR A 202 -2.39 -20.74 -4.03
N LEU A 203 -1.59 -21.49 -3.29
CA LEU A 203 -0.67 -20.97 -2.29
C LEU A 203 0.75 -21.32 -2.70
N ALA A 204 1.56 -20.33 -2.99
CA ALA A 204 2.99 -20.50 -3.22
C ALA A 204 3.76 -20.30 -1.92
N THR A 205 4.70 -21.20 -1.66
CA THR A 205 5.59 -21.13 -0.49
C THR A 205 7.04 -21.29 -0.92
N GLY A 206 7.94 -20.61 -0.23
CA GLY A 206 9.37 -20.69 -0.52
C GLY A 206 10.21 -20.34 0.69
N GLY A 207 11.45 -20.80 0.69
CA GLY A 207 12.31 -20.59 1.84
C GLY A 207 13.73 -21.03 1.68
N MET A 208 14.32 -21.53 2.79
CA MET A 208 15.71 -21.95 2.86
C MET A 208 15.99 -23.26 2.10
N ASP A 209 14.96 -24.02 1.78
CA ASP A 209 15.05 -25.22 0.95
C ASP A 209 15.32 -24.93 -0.53
N LYS A 210 15.40 -23.67 -0.93
CA LYS A 210 15.70 -23.18 -2.29
C LYS A 210 14.65 -23.55 -3.33
N MET A 211 13.49 -24.05 -2.90
CA MET A 211 12.40 -24.54 -3.75
C MET A 211 11.16 -23.66 -3.57
N VAL A 212 10.43 -23.46 -4.64
CA VAL A 212 9.07 -22.94 -4.55
C VAL A 212 8.11 -24.11 -4.70
N ARG A 213 7.15 -24.20 -3.80
CA ARG A 213 6.10 -25.24 -3.82
C ARG A 213 4.75 -24.58 -3.99
N LEU A 214 3.86 -25.24 -4.73
CA LEU A 214 2.47 -24.84 -4.87
C LEU A 214 1.57 -25.80 -4.11
N PHE A 215 0.61 -25.25 -3.43
CA PHE A 215 -0.42 -26.00 -2.70
C PHE A 215 -1.81 -25.49 -3.04
N ASN A 216 -2.77 -26.40 -3.01
CA ASN A 216 -4.17 -26.02 -3.04
C ASN A 216 -4.61 -25.69 -1.60
N PRO A 217 -5.05 -24.45 -1.30
CA PRO A 217 -5.39 -24.04 0.06
C PRO A 217 -6.67 -24.72 0.60
N ASP A 218 -7.58 -25.19 -0.27
CA ASP A 218 -8.81 -25.84 0.13
C ASP A 218 -8.59 -27.31 0.52
N THR A 219 -7.59 -27.98 -0.06
CA THR A 219 -7.28 -29.40 0.19
C THR A 219 -5.98 -29.67 0.93
N GLY A 220 -5.10 -28.66 1.03
CA GLY A 220 -3.76 -28.79 1.61
C GLY A 220 -2.80 -29.64 0.78
N LYS A 221 -3.18 -30.10 -0.42
CA LYS A 221 -2.33 -30.95 -1.26
C LYS A 221 -1.38 -30.12 -2.10
N GLN A 222 -0.14 -30.62 -2.26
CA GLN A 222 0.83 -30.04 -3.17
C GLN A 222 0.38 -30.24 -4.62
N ILE A 223 0.51 -29.18 -5.42
CA ILE A 223 0.20 -29.17 -6.84
C ILE A 223 1.51 -29.31 -7.62
N GLY A 224 1.64 -30.38 -8.37
CA GLY A 224 2.83 -30.64 -9.19
C GLY A 224 4.10 -30.92 -8.39
N LYS A 225 5.24 -30.80 -9.08
CA LYS A 225 6.57 -30.94 -8.47
C LYS A 225 7.06 -29.59 -7.94
N PRO A 226 7.93 -29.57 -6.91
CA PRO A 226 8.59 -28.34 -6.49
C PRO A 226 9.36 -27.68 -7.64
N PHE A 227 9.30 -26.36 -7.73
CA PHE A 227 10.09 -25.62 -8.71
C PHE A 227 11.53 -25.53 -8.24
N LEU A 228 12.42 -26.06 -9.07
CA LEU A 228 13.84 -26.12 -8.83
C LEU A 228 14.57 -25.03 -9.62
N GLY A 229 15.81 -24.76 -9.23
CA GLY A 229 16.70 -23.90 -10.02
C GLY A 229 17.43 -22.85 -9.22
N HIS A 230 16.86 -22.32 -8.15
CA HIS A 230 17.59 -21.42 -7.26
C HIS A 230 18.69 -22.14 -6.49
N ASN A 231 19.84 -21.46 -6.37
CA ASN A 231 21.01 -22.01 -5.68
C ASN A 231 21.08 -21.60 -4.20
N LYS A 232 20.31 -20.58 -3.81
CA LYS A 232 20.23 -20.08 -2.43
C LYS A 232 18.74 -19.84 -2.04
N TRP A 233 18.51 -19.32 -0.86
CA TRP A 233 17.20 -19.13 -0.25
C TRP A 233 16.27 -18.28 -1.10
N ILE A 234 14.99 -18.61 -1.11
CA ILE A 234 13.93 -17.81 -1.67
C ILE A 234 13.60 -16.72 -0.65
N THR A 235 13.62 -15.46 -1.08
CA THR A 235 13.37 -14.28 -0.24
C THR A 235 11.98 -13.72 -0.41
N SER A 236 11.42 -13.78 -1.63
CA SER A 236 10.11 -13.23 -1.96
C SER A 236 9.48 -13.95 -3.15
N ILE A 237 8.15 -13.97 -3.18
CA ILE A 237 7.35 -14.51 -4.29
C ILE A 237 6.30 -13.46 -4.66
N ALA A 238 6.08 -13.25 -5.95
CA ALA A 238 5.05 -12.41 -6.50
C ALA A 238 4.27 -13.15 -7.59
N TRP A 239 2.95 -13.04 -7.55
CA TRP A 239 2.08 -13.62 -8.55
C TRP A 239 1.81 -12.64 -9.68
N GLN A 240 1.62 -13.19 -10.89
CA GLN A 240 1.12 -12.43 -12.02
C GLN A 240 -0.29 -11.91 -11.72
N PRO A 241 -0.58 -10.62 -11.98
CA PRO A 241 -1.92 -10.06 -11.85
C PRO A 241 -2.97 -10.85 -12.63
N TYR A 242 -4.16 -11.02 -12.06
CA TYR A 242 -5.21 -11.88 -12.63
C TYR A 242 -5.61 -11.51 -14.06
N HIS A 243 -5.70 -10.21 -14.37
CA HIS A 243 -6.07 -9.72 -15.70
C HIS A 243 -5.03 -10.02 -16.81
N LEU A 244 -3.80 -10.37 -16.41
CA LEU A 244 -2.72 -10.75 -17.33
C LEU A 244 -2.60 -12.27 -17.55
N TRP A 245 -3.44 -13.07 -16.86
CA TRP A 245 -3.37 -14.52 -17.00
C TRP A 245 -3.68 -14.96 -18.43
N ARG A 246 -2.84 -15.86 -18.93
CA ARG A 246 -2.97 -16.48 -20.25
C ARG A 246 -3.55 -17.89 -20.12
N ASP A 247 -3.83 -18.51 -21.24
CA ASP A 247 -4.41 -19.85 -21.28
C ASP A 247 -3.44 -20.94 -20.82
N ASP A 248 -2.13 -20.64 -20.79
CA ASP A 248 -1.06 -21.52 -20.28
C ASP A 248 -1.01 -21.60 -18.74
N GLY A 249 -1.86 -20.83 -18.07
CA GLY A 249 -2.00 -20.79 -16.62
C GLY A 249 -1.33 -19.59 -15.97
N PRO A 250 -1.57 -19.40 -14.65
CA PRO A 250 -0.97 -18.33 -13.89
C PRO A 250 0.53 -18.50 -13.78
N ARG A 251 1.24 -17.36 -13.69
CA ARG A 251 2.69 -17.31 -13.53
C ARG A 251 3.05 -16.72 -12.18
N LEU A 252 4.22 -17.08 -11.70
CA LEU A 252 4.77 -16.49 -10.48
C LEU A 252 6.27 -16.17 -10.66
N ALA A 253 6.73 -15.13 -10.00
CA ALA A 253 8.13 -14.73 -9.94
C ALA A 253 8.66 -15.02 -8.53
N SER A 254 9.81 -15.64 -8.41
CA SER A 254 10.53 -15.84 -7.16
C SER A 254 11.86 -15.12 -7.16
N ALA A 255 12.15 -14.42 -6.08
CA ALA A 255 13.43 -13.78 -5.82
C ALA A 255 14.28 -14.64 -4.89
N SER A 256 15.59 -14.61 -5.07
CA SER A 256 16.50 -15.39 -4.25
C SER A 256 17.78 -14.64 -3.86
N LYS A 257 18.36 -15.13 -2.78
CA LYS A 257 19.70 -14.72 -2.32
C LYS A 257 20.81 -15.05 -3.33
N ASP A 258 20.51 -15.83 -4.39
CA ASP A 258 21.46 -16.14 -5.49
C ASP A 258 21.60 -15.00 -6.52
N ALA A 259 21.00 -13.84 -6.26
CA ALA A 259 20.99 -12.65 -7.11
C ALA A 259 20.16 -12.81 -8.41
N THR A 260 19.29 -13.81 -8.50
CA THR A 260 18.40 -14.02 -9.64
C THR A 260 16.94 -13.92 -9.26
N VAL A 261 16.11 -13.57 -10.23
CA VAL A 261 14.65 -13.74 -10.16
C VAL A 261 14.26 -14.75 -11.22
N ARG A 262 13.38 -15.68 -10.90
CA ARG A 262 12.89 -16.69 -11.83
C ARG A 262 11.40 -16.60 -12.00
N ILE A 263 10.95 -16.71 -13.22
CA ILE A 263 9.53 -16.76 -13.58
C ILE A 263 9.17 -18.21 -13.88
N TYR A 264 8.13 -18.72 -13.22
CA TYR A 264 7.60 -20.04 -13.43
C TYR A 264 6.16 -19.99 -13.90
N ILE A 265 5.77 -20.95 -14.71
CA ILE A 265 4.37 -21.26 -15.00
C ILE A 265 3.92 -22.33 -14.01
N THR A 266 2.70 -22.31 -13.57
CA THR A 266 2.14 -23.27 -12.59
C THR A 266 2.19 -24.72 -13.08
N SER A 267 2.35 -24.95 -14.39
CA SER A 267 2.62 -26.28 -14.98
C SER A 267 3.97 -26.89 -14.59
N GLY A 268 4.88 -26.13 -13.95
CA GLY A 268 6.19 -26.61 -13.49
C GLY A 268 7.37 -26.19 -14.37
N VAL A 269 7.15 -25.41 -15.39
CA VAL A 269 8.19 -24.99 -16.34
C VAL A 269 8.76 -23.62 -15.91
N THR A 270 10.09 -23.50 -15.93
CA THR A 270 10.77 -22.19 -15.80
C THR A 270 10.59 -21.43 -17.12
N HIS A 271 9.95 -20.28 -17.06
CA HIS A 271 9.70 -19.44 -18.23
C HIS A 271 10.92 -18.57 -18.55
N HIS A 272 11.37 -17.79 -17.55
CA HIS A 272 12.55 -16.91 -17.68
C HIS A 272 13.40 -16.92 -16.42
N VAL A 273 14.70 -16.65 -16.61
CA VAL A 273 15.65 -16.38 -15.54
C VAL A 273 16.17 -14.95 -15.72
N LEU A 274 15.78 -14.07 -14.81
CA LEU A 274 16.19 -12.67 -14.82
C LEU A 274 17.50 -12.55 -14.03
N SER A 275 18.59 -12.40 -14.75
CA SER A 275 19.94 -12.28 -14.19
C SER A 275 20.49 -10.88 -14.46
N GLY A 276 21.15 -10.29 -13.47
CA GLY A 276 21.75 -8.95 -13.64
C GLY A 276 21.96 -8.21 -12.32
N HIS A 277 21.36 -8.68 -11.22
CA HIS A 277 21.73 -8.21 -9.89
C HIS A 277 23.09 -8.78 -9.47
N LYS A 278 23.85 -7.96 -8.72
CA LYS A 278 25.20 -8.33 -8.24
C LYS A 278 25.20 -8.91 -6.82
N SER A 279 24.07 -8.82 -6.11
CA SER A 279 23.90 -9.31 -4.76
C SER A 279 22.50 -9.89 -4.56
N ALA A 280 22.21 -10.39 -3.36
CA ALA A 280 20.95 -10.99 -3.01
C ALA A 280 19.76 -10.11 -3.40
N VAL A 281 18.76 -10.68 -4.04
CA VAL A 281 17.47 -10.05 -4.28
C VAL A 281 16.65 -10.17 -2.99
N THR A 282 16.23 -9.04 -2.43
CA THR A 282 15.48 -8.99 -1.17
C THR A 282 13.98 -9.16 -1.38
N MET A 283 13.45 -8.55 -2.44
CA MET A 283 12.03 -8.55 -2.72
C MET A 283 11.73 -8.48 -4.22
N VAL A 284 10.60 -9.06 -4.61
CA VAL A 284 10.05 -8.99 -5.96
C VAL A 284 8.58 -8.59 -5.92
N ARG A 285 8.14 -7.78 -6.88
CA ARG A 285 6.74 -7.42 -7.13
C ARG A 285 6.43 -7.58 -8.62
N TRP A 286 5.20 -7.96 -8.92
CA TRP A 286 4.69 -8.03 -10.29
C TRP A 286 3.63 -6.97 -10.47
N GLY A 287 3.88 -6.00 -11.34
CA GLY A 287 2.98 -4.88 -11.61
C GLY A 287 1.89 -5.22 -12.62
N GLY A 288 0.86 -4.38 -12.62
CA GLY A 288 -0.30 -4.56 -13.50
C GLY A 288 -0.03 -4.28 -14.98
N LEU A 289 1.10 -3.65 -15.30
CA LEU A 289 1.56 -3.40 -16.68
C LEU A 289 2.49 -4.52 -17.20
N ASP A 290 2.47 -5.71 -16.60
CA ASP A 290 3.34 -6.86 -16.90
C ASP A 290 4.84 -6.59 -16.70
N HIS A 291 5.17 -5.72 -15.72
CA HIS A 291 6.54 -5.46 -15.30
C HIS A 291 6.85 -6.16 -13.98
N ILE A 292 8.07 -6.68 -13.88
CA ILE A 292 8.59 -7.25 -12.63
C ILE A 292 9.60 -6.28 -12.04
N TYR A 293 9.38 -5.94 -10.77
CA TYR A 293 10.25 -5.07 -9.99
C TYR A 293 11.02 -5.92 -9.00
N SER A 294 12.35 -5.86 -9.03
CA SER A 294 13.23 -6.60 -8.11
C SER A 294 14.13 -5.65 -7.35
N ALA A 295 14.10 -5.73 -6.02
CA ALA A 295 14.97 -4.97 -5.12
C ALA A 295 16.12 -5.85 -4.63
N SER A 296 17.31 -5.27 -4.46
CA SER A 296 18.49 -6.04 -4.10
C SER A 296 19.41 -5.32 -3.11
N GLN A 297 20.24 -6.13 -2.45
CA GLN A 297 21.36 -5.68 -1.62
C GLN A 297 22.48 -5.03 -2.44
N ASP A 298 22.43 -5.08 -3.78
CA ASP A 298 23.33 -4.33 -4.66
C ASP A 298 22.98 -2.84 -4.76
N ARG A 299 22.02 -2.35 -3.95
CA ARG A 299 21.53 -0.95 -3.88
C ARG A 299 20.71 -0.53 -5.10
N GLN A 300 20.31 -1.47 -5.95
CA GLN A 300 19.54 -1.21 -7.15
C GLN A 300 18.16 -1.87 -7.09
N ILE A 301 17.25 -1.26 -7.82
CA ILE A 301 15.99 -1.89 -8.19
C ILE A 301 16.01 -2.05 -9.70
N LYS A 302 15.64 -3.21 -10.19
CA LYS A 302 15.58 -3.49 -11.61
C LYS A 302 14.13 -3.71 -12.04
N VAL A 303 13.78 -3.14 -13.18
CA VAL A 303 12.48 -3.25 -13.82
C VAL A 303 12.64 -4.11 -15.05
N TRP A 304 11.93 -5.21 -15.09
CA TRP A 304 12.00 -6.22 -16.15
C TRP A 304 10.67 -6.31 -16.87
N ASN A 305 10.71 -6.58 -18.13
CA ASN A 305 9.52 -6.96 -18.88
C ASN A 305 9.25 -8.46 -18.66
N ALA A 306 8.07 -8.81 -18.14
CA ALA A 306 7.77 -10.18 -17.76
C ALA A 306 7.53 -11.11 -18.97
N SER A 307 7.20 -10.55 -20.13
CA SER A 307 6.89 -11.33 -21.35
C SER A 307 8.13 -11.94 -21.99
N ASP A 308 9.26 -11.22 -21.98
CA ASP A 308 10.51 -11.61 -22.66
C ASP A 308 11.73 -11.70 -21.73
N GLY A 309 11.56 -11.30 -20.45
CA GLY A 309 12.62 -11.31 -19.45
C GLY A 309 13.70 -10.24 -19.65
N THR A 310 13.49 -9.23 -20.52
CA THR A 310 14.48 -8.18 -20.77
C THR A 310 14.49 -7.13 -19.67
N LEU A 311 15.70 -6.60 -19.38
CA LEU A 311 15.86 -5.49 -18.44
C LEU A 311 15.42 -4.18 -19.11
N ARG A 312 14.43 -3.50 -18.53
CA ARG A 312 13.93 -2.22 -19.01
C ARG A 312 14.65 -1.04 -18.34
N HIS A 313 14.69 -1.01 -17.03
CA HIS A 313 15.31 0.05 -16.25
C HIS A 313 16.13 -0.49 -15.08
N SER A 314 17.17 0.26 -14.70
CA SER A 314 17.93 0.04 -13.47
C SER A 314 17.89 1.33 -12.64
N LEU A 315 17.26 1.27 -11.48
CA LEU A 315 17.03 2.42 -10.58
C LEU A 315 18.11 2.39 -9.50
N SER A 316 19.04 3.35 -9.55
CA SER A 316 20.28 3.33 -8.76
C SER A 316 20.48 4.62 -7.95
N SER A 317 19.56 4.96 -7.05
CA SER A 317 19.68 6.16 -6.19
C SER A 317 19.94 5.85 -4.73
N HIS A 318 19.73 4.60 -4.29
CA HIS A 318 20.00 4.20 -2.92
C HIS A 318 21.49 4.04 -2.64
N ALA A 319 21.90 4.49 -1.45
CA ALA A 319 23.30 4.38 -0.99
C ALA A 319 23.58 3.04 -0.28
N HIS A 320 22.56 2.32 0.18
CA HIS A 320 22.64 1.04 0.89
C HIS A 320 21.60 0.03 0.37
N TRP A 321 21.52 -1.13 0.98
CA TRP A 321 20.61 -2.24 0.63
C TRP A 321 19.17 -1.78 0.53
N VAL A 322 18.47 -2.21 -0.52
CA VAL A 322 17.03 -2.01 -0.63
C VAL A 322 16.34 -3.21 0.03
N ASN A 323 15.59 -2.93 1.10
CA ASN A 323 14.95 -3.99 1.91
C ASN A 323 13.56 -4.34 1.40
N HIS A 324 12.78 -3.34 1.03
CA HIS A 324 11.37 -3.51 0.70
C HIS A 324 10.95 -2.59 -0.45
N ILE A 325 10.02 -3.09 -1.27
CA ILE A 325 9.37 -2.32 -2.33
C ILE A 325 7.86 -2.56 -2.28
N ALA A 326 7.09 -1.54 -2.66
CA ALA A 326 5.65 -1.64 -2.81
C ALA A 326 5.18 -0.86 -4.04
N LEU A 327 4.12 -1.34 -4.68
CA LEU A 327 3.45 -0.67 -5.79
C LEU A 327 2.19 0.03 -5.30
N SER A 328 1.83 1.14 -5.95
CA SER A 328 0.57 1.85 -5.66
C SER A 328 -0.68 1.01 -5.91
N THR A 329 -0.54 -0.07 -6.64
CA THR A 329 -1.58 -1.00 -7.07
C THR A 329 -1.54 -2.35 -6.34
N ASP A 330 -0.56 -2.59 -5.46
CA ASP A 330 -0.33 -3.89 -4.79
C ASP A 330 -1.59 -4.48 -4.17
N SER A 331 -2.42 -3.67 -3.51
CA SER A 331 -3.65 -4.13 -2.85
C SER A 331 -4.67 -4.69 -3.84
N VAL A 332 -4.84 -4.02 -4.97
CA VAL A 332 -5.78 -4.42 -6.02
C VAL A 332 -5.25 -5.63 -6.78
N LEU A 333 -3.94 -5.64 -7.09
CA LEU A 333 -3.31 -6.77 -7.76
C LEU A 333 -3.36 -8.05 -6.91
N ARG A 334 -3.21 -7.92 -5.59
CA ARG A 334 -3.36 -9.01 -4.63
C ARG A 334 -4.81 -9.50 -4.53
N ALA A 335 -5.79 -8.58 -4.52
CA ALA A 335 -7.20 -8.91 -4.42
C ALA A 335 -7.78 -9.48 -5.72
N GLY A 336 -7.13 -9.24 -6.88
CA GLY A 336 -7.57 -9.71 -8.19
C GLY A 336 -8.94 -9.13 -8.57
N PHE A 337 -9.95 -9.99 -8.72
CA PHE A 337 -11.33 -9.59 -9.05
C PHE A 337 -12.24 -9.47 -7.82
N TYR A 338 -11.71 -9.70 -6.62
CA TYR A 338 -12.48 -9.55 -5.39
C TYR A 338 -12.52 -8.09 -4.96
N ASP A 339 -13.72 -7.58 -4.74
CA ASP A 339 -13.98 -6.24 -4.23
C ASP A 339 -14.84 -6.27 -2.96
N HIS A 340 -15.21 -5.10 -2.46
CA HIS A 340 -16.06 -4.95 -1.29
C HIS A 340 -17.51 -5.44 -1.51
N THR A 341 -17.99 -5.52 -2.75
CA THR A 341 -19.36 -5.93 -3.09
C THR A 341 -19.55 -7.44 -3.01
N LYS A 342 -18.46 -8.22 -2.94
CA LYS A 342 -18.44 -9.70 -2.98
C LYS A 342 -19.05 -10.28 -4.25
N ALA A 343 -19.41 -9.46 -5.23
CA ALA A 343 -19.94 -9.92 -6.51
C ALA A 343 -18.81 -10.51 -7.34
N VAL A 344 -18.84 -11.82 -7.56
CA VAL A 344 -17.84 -12.52 -8.37
C VAL A 344 -18.47 -12.93 -9.70
N PRO A 345 -17.92 -12.47 -10.85
CA PRO A 345 -18.39 -12.91 -12.16
C PRO A 345 -18.27 -14.43 -12.32
N SER A 346 -19.22 -15.07 -12.98
CA SER A 346 -19.22 -16.52 -13.19
C SER A 346 -18.23 -16.98 -14.25
N SER A 347 -17.98 -16.13 -15.29
CA SER A 347 -17.06 -16.45 -16.39
C SER A 347 -15.63 -16.02 -16.08
N THR A 348 -14.64 -16.74 -16.63
CA THR A 348 -13.22 -16.39 -16.51
C THR A 348 -12.90 -15.06 -17.19
N GLU A 349 -13.52 -14.78 -18.33
CA GLU A 349 -13.39 -13.50 -19.03
C GLU A 349 -13.96 -12.35 -18.22
N GLY A 350 -15.14 -12.54 -17.61
CA GLY A 350 -15.73 -11.55 -16.70
C GLY A 350 -14.86 -11.26 -15.48
N LYS A 351 -14.21 -12.28 -14.90
CA LYS A 351 -13.24 -12.10 -13.82
C LYS A 351 -12.02 -11.32 -14.27
N LYS A 352 -11.46 -11.61 -15.46
CA LYS A 352 -10.34 -10.86 -16.05
C LYS A 352 -10.72 -9.41 -16.32
N ALA A 353 -11.89 -9.17 -16.91
CA ALA A 353 -12.39 -7.83 -17.19
C ALA A 353 -12.57 -7.01 -15.90
N LYS A 354 -13.17 -7.59 -14.85
CA LYS A 354 -13.34 -6.95 -13.55
C LYS A 354 -11.99 -6.65 -12.89
N ALA A 355 -11.04 -7.59 -12.91
CA ALA A 355 -9.70 -7.37 -12.36
C ALA A 355 -8.96 -6.25 -13.10
N LYS A 356 -9.13 -6.14 -14.43
CA LYS A 356 -8.58 -5.07 -15.25
C LYS A 356 -9.20 -3.72 -14.91
N GLU A 357 -10.52 -3.65 -14.78
CA GLU A 357 -11.25 -2.46 -14.39
C GLU A 357 -10.79 -1.93 -13.03
N LEU A 358 -10.70 -2.82 -12.02
CA LEU A 358 -10.21 -2.46 -10.69
C LEU A 358 -8.76 -1.94 -10.73
N PHE A 359 -7.89 -2.57 -11.53
CA PHE A 359 -6.52 -2.12 -11.72
C PHE A 359 -6.48 -0.74 -12.39
N GLU A 360 -7.19 -0.56 -13.51
CA GLU A 360 -7.24 0.72 -14.23
C GLU A 360 -7.77 1.83 -13.31
N LYS A 361 -8.81 1.56 -12.53
CA LYS A 361 -9.35 2.51 -11.54
C LYS A 361 -8.31 2.92 -10.49
N ALA A 362 -7.53 1.97 -9.97
CA ALA A 362 -6.49 2.23 -8.97
C ALA A 362 -5.25 2.92 -9.57
N ALA A 363 -4.89 2.56 -10.79
CA ALA A 363 -3.70 3.07 -11.48
C ALA A 363 -3.94 4.42 -12.18
N THR A 364 -5.21 4.78 -12.51
CA THR A 364 -5.50 6.02 -13.24
C THR A 364 -5.22 7.24 -12.37
N HIS A 365 -4.34 8.11 -12.89
CA HIS A 365 -4.04 9.40 -12.31
C HIS A 365 -3.94 10.43 -13.44
N SER A 366 -4.73 11.52 -13.35
CA SER A 366 -4.77 12.57 -14.38
C SER A 366 -5.02 12.03 -15.79
N GLY A 367 -5.90 11.02 -15.92
CA GLY A 367 -6.26 10.41 -17.21
C GLY A 367 -5.19 9.48 -17.81
N LYS A 368 -4.13 9.18 -17.08
CA LYS A 368 -3.08 8.22 -17.49
C LYS A 368 -3.00 7.08 -16.50
N ILE A 369 -2.69 5.90 -17.00
CA ILE A 369 -2.36 4.75 -16.15
C ILE A 369 -0.93 4.95 -15.64
N VAL A 370 -0.77 5.14 -14.33
CA VAL A 370 0.52 5.36 -13.68
C VAL A 370 0.65 4.42 -12.49
N GLU A 371 1.57 3.49 -12.60
CA GLU A 371 1.94 2.59 -11.52
C GLU A 371 3.20 3.10 -10.83
N ARG A 372 3.05 3.63 -9.62
CA ARG A 372 4.17 4.14 -8.83
C ARG A 372 4.78 3.05 -7.98
N LEU A 373 6.10 3.08 -7.89
CA LEU A 373 6.89 2.22 -7.03
C LEU A 373 7.46 3.04 -5.87
N VAL A 374 7.45 2.49 -4.67
CA VAL A 374 8.21 3.01 -3.53
C VAL A 374 9.22 1.99 -3.06
N SER A 375 10.39 2.46 -2.61
CA SER A 375 11.47 1.60 -2.13
C SER A 375 12.03 2.08 -0.82
N ALA A 376 12.22 1.16 0.12
CA ALA A 376 12.78 1.40 1.44
C ALA A 376 14.18 0.79 1.55
N SER A 377 15.09 1.49 2.20
CA SER A 377 16.50 1.09 2.28
C SER A 377 17.11 1.27 3.67
N ASP A 378 18.22 0.57 3.86
CA ASP A 378 19.10 0.74 5.02
C ASP A 378 19.80 2.11 5.05
N ASP A 379 19.77 2.90 3.96
CA ASP A 379 20.26 4.27 3.91
C ASP A 379 19.34 5.29 4.63
N CYS A 380 18.34 4.80 5.39
CA CYS A 380 17.36 5.59 6.12
C CYS A 380 16.43 6.43 5.22
N THR A 381 16.39 6.15 3.92
CA THR A 381 15.58 6.90 2.95
C THR A 381 14.60 5.98 2.23
N VAL A 382 13.57 6.61 1.71
CA VAL A 382 12.60 5.99 0.81
C VAL A 382 12.55 6.81 -0.47
N TYR A 383 12.46 6.17 -1.61
CA TYR A 383 12.28 6.83 -2.89
C TYR A 383 10.95 6.48 -3.53
N ILE A 384 10.35 7.44 -4.19
CA ILE A 384 9.20 7.24 -5.09
C ILE A 384 9.72 7.24 -6.52
N TRP A 385 9.25 6.27 -7.31
CA TRP A 385 9.63 6.08 -8.69
C TRP A 385 8.40 6.00 -9.58
N ASP A 386 8.57 6.49 -10.80
CA ASP A 386 7.64 6.28 -11.90
C ASP A 386 8.46 5.82 -13.13
N PRO A 387 8.70 4.52 -13.27
CA PRO A 387 9.54 4.00 -14.34
C PRO A 387 8.99 4.26 -15.74
N GLU A 388 7.68 4.44 -15.87
CA GLU A 388 7.04 4.71 -17.16
C GLU A 388 7.30 6.13 -17.67
N SER A 389 7.21 7.14 -16.79
CA SER A 389 7.33 8.54 -17.18
C SER A 389 8.73 9.11 -16.98
N GLN A 390 9.47 8.67 -15.94
CA GLN A 390 10.77 9.22 -15.55
C GLN A 390 11.95 8.27 -15.82
N GLY A 391 11.66 7.02 -16.27
CA GLY A 391 12.66 6.00 -16.51
C GLY A 391 13.42 5.64 -15.22
N SER A 392 14.73 5.84 -15.20
CA SER A 392 15.57 5.48 -14.04
C SER A 392 15.73 6.57 -12.98
N LYS A 393 15.12 7.75 -13.15
CA LYS A 393 15.22 8.85 -12.17
C LYS A 393 14.11 8.75 -11.12
N PRO A 394 14.42 8.97 -9.82
CA PRO A 394 13.39 9.02 -8.79
C PRO A 394 12.54 10.29 -8.93
N LEU A 395 11.23 10.16 -8.67
CA LEU A 395 10.34 11.31 -8.56
C LEU A 395 10.66 12.13 -7.33
N LYS A 396 10.82 11.47 -6.19
CA LYS A 396 11.06 12.13 -4.91
C LYS A 396 11.82 11.25 -3.94
N ARG A 397 12.63 11.88 -3.11
CA ARG A 397 13.31 11.29 -1.96
C ARG A 397 12.55 11.66 -0.68
N LEU A 398 12.11 10.66 0.07
CA LEU A 398 11.43 10.82 1.35
C LEU A 398 12.48 10.67 2.46
N MET A 399 12.67 11.72 3.23
CA MET A 399 13.65 11.76 4.32
C MET A 399 12.96 11.89 5.67
N GLY A 400 13.72 11.65 6.74
CA GLY A 400 13.28 11.91 8.11
C GLY A 400 13.42 10.74 9.06
N HIS A 401 13.58 9.49 8.57
CA HIS A 401 13.99 8.38 9.41
C HIS A 401 15.46 8.52 9.81
N THR A 402 15.78 8.12 11.04
CA THR A 402 17.15 8.21 11.60
C THR A 402 17.88 6.87 11.58
N LYS A 403 17.16 5.79 11.31
CA LYS A 403 17.68 4.43 11.13
C LYS A 403 17.06 3.78 9.90
N GLN A 404 17.52 2.58 9.57
CA GLN A 404 17.07 1.83 8.42
C GLN A 404 15.55 1.66 8.36
N VAL A 405 15.01 1.68 7.13
CA VAL A 405 13.60 1.47 6.86
C VAL A 405 13.38 0.01 6.45
N ASN A 406 12.56 -0.72 7.24
CA ASN A 406 12.30 -2.14 7.02
C ASN A 406 11.22 -2.38 5.98
N ALA A 407 10.11 -1.66 6.13
CA ALA A 407 8.93 -1.89 5.30
C ALA A 407 8.35 -0.57 4.80
N VAL A 408 7.77 -0.62 3.64
CA VAL A 408 7.02 0.47 3.03
C VAL A 408 5.77 -0.13 2.37
N THR A 409 4.65 0.57 2.45
CA THR A 409 3.41 0.15 1.80
C THR A 409 2.59 1.35 1.38
N PHE A 410 1.83 1.20 0.30
CA PHE A 410 0.77 2.14 -0.06
C PHE A 410 -0.53 1.79 0.68
N SER A 411 -1.36 2.79 0.93
CA SER A 411 -2.76 2.56 1.28
C SER A 411 -3.51 1.93 0.10
N ASN A 412 -4.61 1.23 0.38
CA ASN A 412 -5.37 0.51 -0.65
C ASN A 412 -6.00 1.46 -1.68
N ASP A 413 -6.24 2.72 -1.31
CA ASP A 413 -6.69 3.80 -2.19
C ASP A 413 -5.53 4.51 -2.93
N GLY A 414 -4.28 4.12 -2.66
CA GLY A 414 -3.08 4.68 -3.30
C GLY A 414 -2.73 6.12 -2.91
N ARG A 415 -3.36 6.69 -1.87
CA ARG A 415 -3.16 8.09 -1.45
C ARG A 415 -2.04 8.30 -0.46
N LEU A 416 -1.81 7.31 0.41
CA LEU A 416 -0.87 7.39 1.51
C LEU A 416 0.25 6.38 1.32
N ILE A 417 1.42 6.74 1.80
CA ILE A 417 2.59 5.88 1.89
C ILE A 417 2.95 5.79 3.37
N ALA A 418 2.99 4.57 3.91
CA ALA A 418 3.44 4.30 5.27
C ALA A 418 4.82 3.63 5.23
N THR A 419 5.73 4.09 6.08
CA THR A 419 7.10 3.59 6.18
C THR A 419 7.42 3.21 7.61
N ALA A 420 7.93 1.99 7.82
CA ALA A 420 8.28 1.45 9.15
C ALA A 420 9.79 1.34 9.31
N SER A 421 10.33 1.79 10.44
CA SER A 421 11.77 1.91 10.63
C SER A 421 12.25 1.34 11.98
N TRP A 422 13.55 1.08 12.02
CA TRP A 422 14.31 0.77 13.23
C TRP A 422 14.44 1.94 14.19
N ASP A 423 14.01 3.14 13.82
CA ASP A 423 13.92 4.29 14.71
C ASP A 423 12.66 4.30 15.60
N ASN A 424 11.93 3.17 15.65
CA ASN A 424 10.71 2.93 16.42
C ASN A 424 9.53 3.79 15.95
N SER A 425 9.62 4.46 14.83
CA SER A 425 8.56 5.32 14.31
C SER A 425 8.04 4.82 12.96
N ILE A 426 6.81 5.22 12.66
CA ILE A 426 6.19 5.07 11.35
C ILE A 426 6.00 6.48 10.81
N LYS A 427 6.34 6.72 9.55
CA LYS A 427 6.08 7.99 8.89
C LYS A 427 5.07 7.81 7.80
N ILE A 428 4.18 8.78 7.69
CA ILE A 428 3.13 8.83 6.69
C ILE A 428 3.45 9.98 5.73
N PHE A 429 3.39 9.67 4.45
CA PHE A 429 3.53 10.61 3.36
C PHE A 429 2.31 10.50 2.46
N ASP A 430 2.03 11.54 1.71
CA ASP A 430 1.05 11.47 0.64
C ASP A 430 1.63 10.78 -0.61
N ARG A 431 0.79 10.56 -1.59
CA ARG A 431 1.16 9.95 -2.88
C ARG A 431 2.28 10.72 -3.61
N GLU A 432 2.33 12.04 -3.44
CA GLU A 432 3.34 12.93 -4.05
C GLU A 432 4.62 13.02 -3.21
N GLY A 433 4.63 12.34 -2.05
CA GLY A 433 5.76 12.30 -1.13
C GLY A 433 5.85 13.52 -0.23
N ALA A 434 4.79 14.30 -0.01
CA ALA A 434 4.76 15.29 1.04
C ALA A 434 4.62 14.57 2.39
N PHE A 435 5.38 15.02 3.38
CA PHE A 435 5.33 14.49 4.73
C PHE A 435 4.04 14.94 5.43
N LEU A 436 3.28 13.98 5.99
CA LEU A 436 2.04 14.26 6.70
C LEU A 436 2.19 14.12 8.22
N ALA A 437 2.75 12.99 8.68
CA ALA A 437 2.82 12.71 10.12
C ALA A 437 3.92 11.72 10.48
N THR A 438 4.35 11.78 11.75
CA THR A 438 5.13 10.72 12.40
C THR A 438 4.29 10.07 13.49
N LEU A 439 4.03 8.78 13.35
CA LEU A 439 3.32 7.98 14.34
C LEU A 439 4.34 7.45 15.35
N ARG A 440 4.22 7.89 16.59
CA ARG A 440 5.09 7.51 17.69
C ARG A 440 4.28 6.80 18.77
N GLY A 441 4.80 5.69 19.25
CA GLY A 441 4.14 4.87 20.27
C GLY A 441 4.81 3.53 20.50
N HIS A 442 5.52 3.01 19.48
CA HIS A 442 6.38 1.85 19.67
C HIS A 442 7.67 2.24 20.39
N VAL A 443 8.11 1.39 21.31
CA VAL A 443 9.36 1.58 22.07
C VAL A 443 10.54 0.81 21.47
N ALA A 444 10.28 -0.02 20.48
CA ALA A 444 11.28 -0.81 19.75
C ALA A 444 11.02 -0.77 18.22
N PRO A 445 11.96 -1.29 17.39
CA PRO A 445 11.84 -1.29 15.94
C PRO A 445 10.51 -1.81 15.40
N VAL A 446 9.96 -1.12 14.40
CA VAL A 446 8.77 -1.54 13.68
C VAL A 446 9.18 -2.39 12.49
N PHE A 447 8.65 -3.61 12.39
CA PHE A 447 9.05 -4.54 11.34
C PHE A 447 8.14 -4.48 10.12
N GLN A 448 6.84 -4.45 10.32
CA GLN A 448 5.88 -4.43 9.22
C GLN A 448 4.66 -3.57 9.54
N VAL A 449 4.02 -3.07 8.50
CA VAL A 449 2.78 -2.29 8.55
C VAL A 449 1.81 -2.79 7.48
N ALA A 450 0.52 -2.72 7.78
CA ALA A 450 -0.53 -3.08 6.83
C ALA A 450 -1.73 -2.12 6.98
N PHE A 451 -2.29 -1.68 5.85
CA PHE A 451 -3.51 -0.86 5.85
C PHE A 451 -4.77 -1.73 5.93
N SER A 452 -5.80 -1.19 6.52
CA SER A 452 -7.15 -1.75 6.41
C SER A 452 -7.69 -1.64 4.99
N ALA A 453 -8.63 -2.50 4.63
CA ALA A 453 -9.20 -2.53 3.29
C ALA A 453 -9.86 -1.19 2.87
N ASP A 454 -10.31 -0.39 3.82
CA ASP A 454 -10.89 0.94 3.61
C ASP A 454 -9.86 2.10 3.71
N SER A 455 -8.57 1.80 3.87
CA SER A 455 -7.47 2.77 4.00
C SER A 455 -7.57 3.74 5.19
N ARG A 456 -8.56 3.57 6.09
CA ARG A 456 -8.77 4.46 7.24
C ARG A 456 -7.89 4.14 8.43
N LEU A 457 -7.45 2.89 8.52
CA LEU A 457 -6.66 2.38 9.62
C LEU A 457 -5.34 1.80 9.11
N LEU A 458 -4.32 1.87 9.95
CA LEU A 458 -3.05 1.21 9.74
C LEU A 458 -2.77 0.34 10.97
N VAL A 459 -2.27 -0.87 10.76
CA VAL A 459 -1.71 -1.70 11.84
C VAL A 459 -0.20 -1.79 11.68
N SER A 460 0.49 -1.80 12.79
CA SER A 460 1.95 -1.97 12.85
C SER A 460 2.32 -3.07 13.84
N CYS A 461 3.35 -3.83 13.51
CA CYS A 461 3.93 -4.81 14.40
C CYS A 461 5.38 -4.46 14.72
N SER A 462 5.79 -4.73 15.95
CA SER A 462 7.08 -4.28 16.44
C SER A 462 7.79 -5.37 17.27
N ARG A 463 9.08 -5.13 17.45
CA ARG A 463 9.92 -5.85 18.38
C ARG A 463 9.49 -5.68 19.84
N ASP A 464 8.67 -4.65 20.16
CA ASP A 464 8.16 -4.39 21.51
C ASP A 464 7.02 -5.31 21.94
N THR A 465 6.79 -6.42 21.23
CA THR A 465 5.76 -7.43 21.49
C THR A 465 4.32 -6.98 21.26
N THR A 466 4.10 -5.73 20.83
CA THR A 466 2.77 -5.18 20.63
C THR A 466 2.45 -4.93 19.15
N LEU A 467 1.15 -4.96 18.85
CA LEU A 467 0.62 -4.36 17.64
C LEU A 467 -0.10 -3.07 18.02
N LYS A 468 -0.06 -2.09 17.12
CA LYS A 468 -0.77 -0.83 17.31
C LYS A 468 -1.59 -0.51 16.10
N THR A 469 -2.82 -0.05 16.32
CA THR A 469 -3.68 0.45 15.25
C THR A 469 -3.74 1.97 15.29
N TRP A 470 -3.65 2.58 14.12
CA TRP A 470 -3.56 4.02 13.94
C TRP A 470 -4.71 4.50 13.06
N ASP A 471 -5.29 5.62 13.42
CA ASP A 471 -6.31 6.28 12.62
C ASP A 471 -5.62 7.21 11.60
N MET A 472 -5.80 6.96 10.31
CA MET A 472 -5.15 7.72 9.23
C MET A 472 -5.78 9.08 8.98
N ARG A 473 -6.91 9.38 9.58
CA ARG A 473 -7.52 10.70 9.53
C ARG A 473 -6.90 11.66 10.55
N THR A 474 -6.71 11.15 11.77
CA THR A 474 -6.17 11.95 12.89
C THR A 474 -4.68 11.76 13.09
N PHE A 475 -4.08 10.74 12.48
CA PHE A 475 -2.70 10.28 12.69
C PHE A 475 -2.38 9.99 14.15
N LYS A 476 -3.37 9.54 14.92
CA LYS A 476 -3.22 9.17 16.34
C LYS A 476 -3.35 7.67 16.53
N LEU A 477 -2.77 7.21 17.63
CA LEU A 477 -2.97 5.85 18.11
C LEU A 477 -4.46 5.67 18.43
N LYS A 478 -5.07 4.62 17.88
CA LYS A 478 -6.46 4.27 18.11
C LYS A 478 -6.58 3.15 19.14
N THR A 479 -5.83 2.05 18.97
CA THR A 479 -5.88 0.91 19.87
C THR A 479 -4.48 0.34 20.02
N ASP A 480 -4.12 -0.03 21.24
CA ASP A 480 -2.96 -0.84 21.55
C ASP A 480 -3.41 -2.29 21.69
N LEU A 481 -2.75 -3.21 21.02
CA LEU A 481 -3.09 -4.64 21.00
C LEU A 481 -1.94 -5.44 21.62
N PRO A 482 -1.86 -5.47 22.96
CA PRO A 482 -0.89 -6.27 23.68
C PRO A 482 -1.29 -7.73 23.67
N GLY A 483 -0.33 -8.63 23.71
CA GLY A 483 -0.67 -10.05 23.81
C GLY A 483 0.40 -11.00 23.33
N HIS A 484 1.32 -10.58 22.41
CA HIS A 484 2.48 -11.39 22.08
C HIS A 484 3.47 -11.43 23.25
N GLU A 485 4.15 -12.56 23.41
CA GLU A 485 5.13 -12.80 24.47
C GLU A 485 6.56 -12.47 24.02
N ASP A 486 6.77 -12.33 22.71
CA ASP A 486 8.06 -12.01 22.10
C ASP A 486 7.85 -11.14 20.84
N GLU A 487 8.91 -10.82 20.10
CA GLU A 487 8.94 -9.98 18.92
C GLU A 487 7.91 -10.41 17.86
N VAL A 488 7.19 -9.45 17.28
CA VAL A 488 6.18 -9.69 16.23
C VAL A 488 6.78 -9.32 14.87
N TYR A 489 6.92 -10.31 13.99
CA TYR A 489 7.61 -10.14 12.71
C TYR A 489 6.69 -9.83 11.54
N ALA A 490 5.49 -10.41 11.53
CA ALA A 490 4.57 -10.31 10.42
C ALA A 490 3.17 -9.94 10.87
N VAL A 491 2.50 -9.11 10.07
CA VAL A 491 1.12 -8.70 10.24
C VAL A 491 0.44 -8.58 8.89
N ASP A 492 -0.80 -9.02 8.82
CA ASP A 492 -1.65 -8.80 7.65
C ASP A 492 -3.06 -8.41 8.09
N TRP A 493 -3.73 -7.61 7.28
CA TRP A 493 -5.09 -7.14 7.54
C TRP A 493 -6.03 -7.64 6.45
N SER A 494 -7.03 -8.41 6.85
CA SER A 494 -8.16 -8.75 5.99
C SER A 494 -9.27 -7.69 6.10
N ARG A 495 -10.43 -7.95 5.55
CA ARG A 495 -11.59 -7.04 5.69
C ARG A 495 -12.13 -6.99 7.12
N THR A 496 -12.07 -8.09 7.86
CA THR A 496 -12.76 -8.28 9.15
C THR A 496 -11.83 -8.48 10.34
N CYS A 497 -10.58 -8.88 10.10
CA CYS A 497 -9.65 -9.20 11.17
C CYS A 497 -8.19 -8.91 10.79
N VAL A 498 -7.37 -8.79 11.82
CA VAL A 498 -5.92 -8.68 11.73
C VAL A 498 -5.33 -10.01 12.18
N ALA A 499 -4.33 -10.50 11.46
CA ALA A 499 -3.53 -11.64 11.88
C ALA A 499 -2.09 -11.21 12.11
N SER A 500 -1.49 -11.75 13.15
CA SER A 500 -0.09 -11.50 13.49
C SER A 500 0.64 -12.79 13.85
N GLY A 501 1.95 -12.79 13.57
CA GLY A 501 2.84 -13.87 13.90
C GLY A 501 4.22 -13.36 14.29
N GLY A 502 4.87 -14.06 15.19
CA GLY A 502 6.15 -13.62 15.71
C GLY A 502 6.99 -14.75 16.30
N LYS A 503 7.95 -14.36 17.09
CA LYS A 503 8.92 -15.24 17.73
C LYS A 503 8.31 -16.11 18.83
N ASP A 504 7.17 -15.72 19.39
CA ASP A 504 6.40 -16.49 20.37
C ASP A 504 5.69 -17.73 19.77
N LYS A 505 5.89 -18.03 18.47
CA LYS A 505 5.43 -19.22 17.76
C LYS A 505 3.90 -19.35 17.66
N ALA A 506 3.15 -18.34 18.10
CA ALA A 506 1.70 -18.32 18.07
C ALA A 506 1.17 -17.39 16.97
N VAL A 507 0.15 -17.84 16.26
CA VAL A 507 -0.67 -16.97 15.42
C VAL A 507 -1.71 -16.32 16.30
N ARG A 508 -1.92 -15.02 16.16
CA ARG A 508 -2.96 -14.29 16.86
C ARG A 508 -3.91 -13.64 15.87
N ILE A 509 -5.18 -13.80 16.14
CA ILE A 509 -6.26 -13.20 15.37
C ILE A 509 -6.93 -12.15 16.23
N TRP A 510 -7.00 -10.94 15.70
CA TRP A 510 -7.57 -9.78 16.36
C TRP A 510 -8.83 -9.34 15.62
N ARG A 511 -9.89 -9.09 16.38
CA ARG A 511 -11.19 -8.65 15.86
C ARG A 511 -11.70 -7.44 16.64
N HIS A 512 -12.75 -6.84 16.09
CA HIS A 512 -13.50 -5.80 16.78
C HIS A 512 -14.30 -6.36 17.95
#